data_1acd216fb4f778996daed584e0fdd18a
#
_entry.id   1acd216fb4f778996daed584e0fdd18a
#
_cell.length_a   1.000
_cell.length_b   1.000
_cell.length_c   1.000
_cell.angle_alpha   90.00
_cell.angle_beta   90.00
_cell.angle_gamma   90.00
#
_symmetry.space_group_name_H-M   'P 1'
#
loop_
_entity.id
_entity.type
_entity.pdbx_description
1 polymer ?
#
loop_
_entity_poly.entity_id
_entity_poly.type
_entity_poly.pdbx_seq_one_letter_code
_entity_poly.pdbx_strand_id
1 'polypeptide(L)'
;MSNNRVTRRQFLTYTITGVGGFMAAGMLMPMVRFAIDPVLQTKAEGDFILTGQKVADLTDAPIKVDFSYEQVDAWYKAETTDAAWVYKDGNEVIALSPVCKHLGCTVNWAGDSAHPDQFFCACHAGRYEKTGVNVAGTPPLGPLDQYEVSEKDGYLMLGKKFANSFAK
;
A
#
# COMPACT_ATOMS: atom_id res chain seq x y z
N MET A 1 5.82 -64.57 11.65
CA MET A 1 6.48 -63.27 11.39
C MET A 1 6.69 -63.16 9.89
N SER A 2 5.89 -62.33 9.22
CA SER A 2 5.98 -62.10 7.76
C SER A 2 7.25 -61.30 7.49
N ASN A 3 8.19 -61.91 6.76
CA ASN A 3 9.46 -61.31 6.41
C ASN A 3 9.25 -60.41 5.18
N ASN A 4 8.75 -59.19 5.40
CA ASN A 4 8.51 -58.16 4.37
C ASN A 4 9.85 -57.64 3.83
N ARG A 5 10.53 -58.43 3.00
CA ARG A 5 11.74 -57.99 2.30
C ARG A 5 11.31 -57.11 1.12
N VAL A 6 11.71 -55.85 1.15
CA VAL A 6 11.52 -54.93 0.04
C VAL A 6 12.33 -55.43 -1.17
N THR A 7 11.67 -55.56 -2.31
CA THR A 7 12.35 -55.95 -3.57
C THR A 7 13.14 -54.76 -4.12
N ARG A 8 14.18 -55.02 -4.95
CA ARG A 8 14.98 -53.96 -5.60
C ARG A 8 14.12 -52.96 -6.35
N ARG A 9 13.08 -53.44 -7.02
CA ARG A 9 12.13 -52.54 -7.75
C ARG A 9 11.34 -51.67 -6.80
N GLN A 10 10.82 -52.20 -5.71
CA GLN A 10 10.11 -51.44 -4.70
C GLN A 10 11.02 -50.40 -4.04
N PHE A 11 12.26 -50.75 -3.73
CA PHE A 11 13.24 -49.86 -3.17
C PHE A 11 13.50 -48.66 -4.10
N LEU A 12 13.79 -48.92 -5.38
CA LEU A 12 14.01 -47.88 -6.37
C LEU A 12 12.77 -46.98 -6.54
N THR A 13 11.57 -47.58 -6.61
CA THR A 13 10.33 -46.82 -6.70
C THR A 13 10.14 -45.88 -5.50
N TYR A 14 10.33 -46.39 -4.27
CA TYR A 14 10.16 -45.58 -3.07
C TYR A 14 11.21 -44.46 -2.98
N THR A 15 12.46 -44.75 -3.39
CA THR A 15 13.52 -43.75 -3.41
C THR A 15 13.21 -42.62 -4.40
N ILE A 16 12.82 -42.96 -5.64
CA ILE A 16 12.50 -41.97 -6.67
C ILE A 16 11.26 -41.15 -6.26
N THR A 17 10.23 -41.85 -5.75
CA THR A 17 9.01 -41.16 -5.30
C THR A 17 9.28 -40.24 -4.09
N GLY A 18 10.06 -40.70 -3.13
CA GLY A 18 10.42 -39.92 -1.94
C GLY A 18 11.27 -38.70 -2.29
N VAL A 19 12.32 -38.86 -3.08
CA VAL A 19 13.17 -37.75 -3.52
C VAL A 19 12.40 -36.79 -4.42
N GLY A 20 11.66 -37.32 -5.40
CA GLY A 20 10.84 -36.51 -6.29
C GLY A 20 9.74 -35.71 -5.54
N GLY A 21 9.08 -36.37 -4.60
CA GLY A 21 8.09 -35.73 -3.74
C GLY A 21 8.68 -34.62 -2.86
N PHE A 22 9.85 -34.88 -2.28
CA PHE A 22 10.56 -33.86 -1.48
C PHE A 22 10.96 -32.63 -2.33
N MET A 23 11.53 -32.87 -3.51
CA MET A 23 11.89 -31.76 -4.43
C MET A 23 10.67 -30.98 -4.91
N ALA A 24 9.61 -31.71 -5.26
CA ALA A 24 8.34 -31.07 -5.66
C ALA A 24 7.74 -30.24 -4.52
N ALA A 25 7.72 -30.75 -3.30
CA ALA A 25 7.24 -30.03 -2.13
C ALA A 25 8.07 -28.75 -1.85
N GLY A 26 9.40 -28.85 -1.98
CA GLY A 26 10.30 -27.69 -1.81
C GLY A 26 10.04 -26.57 -2.81
N MET A 27 9.64 -26.88 -4.03
CA MET A 27 9.28 -25.89 -5.05
C MET A 27 7.83 -25.39 -4.91
N LEU A 28 6.89 -26.29 -4.64
CA LEU A 28 5.47 -25.95 -4.62
C LEU A 28 5.05 -25.22 -3.33
N MET A 29 5.65 -25.55 -2.19
CA MET A 29 5.27 -24.96 -0.91
C MET A 29 5.38 -23.42 -0.89
N PRO A 30 6.49 -22.79 -1.33
CA PRO A 30 6.57 -21.32 -1.41
C PRO A 30 5.54 -20.74 -2.38
N MET A 31 5.28 -21.41 -3.52
CA MET A 31 4.30 -20.94 -4.50
C MET A 31 2.88 -20.99 -3.95
N VAL A 32 2.52 -22.09 -3.29
CA VAL A 32 1.20 -22.21 -2.63
C VAL A 32 1.07 -21.18 -1.51
N ARG A 33 2.12 -21.04 -0.68
CA ARG A 33 2.12 -20.04 0.38
C ARG A 33 1.90 -18.64 -0.18
N PHE A 34 2.64 -18.25 -1.23
CA PHE A 34 2.50 -16.95 -1.88
C PHE A 34 1.08 -16.73 -2.44
N ALA A 35 0.47 -17.75 -3.02
CA ALA A 35 -0.86 -17.66 -3.59
C ALA A 35 -1.97 -17.50 -2.53
N ILE A 36 -1.82 -18.15 -1.37
CA ILE A 36 -2.86 -18.13 -0.31
C ILE A 36 -2.61 -17.06 0.76
N ASP A 37 -1.38 -16.57 0.90
CA ASP A 37 -1.00 -15.60 1.95
C ASP A 37 -1.86 -14.34 1.95
N PRO A 38 -2.20 -13.71 0.80
CA PRO A 38 -3.09 -12.54 0.78
C PRO A 38 -4.48 -12.80 1.35
N VAL A 39 -4.95 -14.04 1.28
CA VAL A 39 -6.28 -14.44 1.82
C VAL A 39 -6.18 -14.76 3.31
N LEU A 40 -5.04 -15.32 3.75
CA LEU A 40 -4.81 -15.66 5.15
C LEU A 40 -4.41 -14.44 5.99
N GLN A 41 -3.80 -13.44 5.39
CA GLN A 41 -3.54 -12.16 6.04
C GLN A 41 -4.87 -11.41 6.14
N THR A 42 -5.63 -11.68 7.18
CA THR A 42 -6.68 -10.78 7.64
C THR A 42 -5.99 -9.46 8.01
N LYS A 43 -6.01 -8.51 7.07
CA LYS A 43 -5.67 -7.13 7.42
C LYS A 43 -6.60 -6.76 8.55
N ALA A 44 -6.04 -6.47 9.72
CA ALA A 44 -6.82 -5.96 10.82
C ALA A 44 -7.65 -4.78 10.29
N GLU A 45 -8.96 -4.96 10.31
CA GLU A 45 -9.87 -3.89 9.93
C GLU A 45 -9.67 -2.79 10.96
N GLY A 46 -9.10 -1.65 10.55
CA GLY A 46 -9.04 -0.46 11.39
C GLY A 46 -7.71 -0.12 12.05
N ASP A 47 -6.56 -0.54 11.55
CA ASP A 47 -5.30 0.03 12.01
C ASP A 47 -5.13 1.45 11.46
N PHE A 48 -5.77 2.39 12.18
CA PHE A 48 -5.48 3.81 11.98
C PHE A 48 -4.14 4.15 12.61
N ILE A 49 -3.31 4.82 11.84
CA ILE A 49 -1.97 5.24 12.24
C ILE A 49 -2.06 6.68 12.75
N LEU A 50 -1.54 6.94 13.94
CA LEU A 50 -1.47 8.29 14.49
C LEU A 50 -0.36 9.08 13.78
N THR A 51 -0.73 10.20 13.15
CA THR A 51 0.23 11.01 12.39
C THR A 51 0.98 12.05 13.23
N GLY A 52 0.51 12.33 14.46
CA GLY A 52 1.02 13.43 15.28
C GLY A 52 0.54 14.82 14.87
N GLN A 53 -0.15 14.96 13.74
CA GLN A 53 -0.72 16.22 13.28
C GLN A 53 -2.05 16.51 13.99
N LYS A 54 -2.22 17.73 14.51
CA LYS A 54 -3.50 18.14 15.07
C LYS A 54 -4.47 18.56 13.99
N VAL A 55 -5.72 18.14 14.11
CA VAL A 55 -6.80 18.51 13.17
C VAL A 55 -7.12 20.02 13.23
N ALA A 56 -6.94 20.63 14.39
CA ALA A 56 -7.16 22.08 14.58
C ALA A 56 -6.17 22.96 13.78
N ASP A 57 -4.96 22.44 13.50
CA ASP A 57 -3.91 23.18 12.78
C ASP A 57 -4.03 23.02 11.26
N LEU A 58 -4.98 22.22 10.79
CA LEU A 58 -5.22 22.03 9.36
C LEU A 58 -5.94 23.24 8.78
N THR A 59 -5.44 23.68 7.63
CA THR A 59 -6.02 24.79 6.84
C THR A 59 -6.59 24.26 5.52
N ASP A 60 -7.16 25.15 4.72
CA ASP A 60 -7.59 24.84 3.37
C ASP A 60 -6.42 24.49 2.43
N ALA A 61 -5.22 25.02 2.69
CA ALA A 61 -4.04 24.69 1.89
C ALA A 61 -3.50 23.30 2.26
N PRO A 62 -3.20 22.42 1.27
CA PRO A 62 -2.60 21.12 1.52
C PRO A 62 -1.24 21.22 2.20
N ILE A 63 -1.06 20.53 3.30
CA ILE A 63 0.21 20.36 3.98
C ILE A 63 0.68 18.91 3.89
N LYS A 64 1.99 18.70 3.80
CA LYS A 64 2.56 17.36 3.81
C LYS A 64 2.72 16.88 5.24
N VAL A 65 2.14 15.74 5.55
CA VAL A 65 2.25 15.08 6.85
C VAL A 65 2.96 13.76 6.65
N ASP A 66 4.15 13.64 7.25
CA ASP A 66 4.91 12.38 7.26
C ASP A 66 4.51 11.58 8.52
N PHE A 67 4.38 10.26 8.39
CA PHE A 67 4.02 9.38 9.49
C PHE A 67 4.72 8.03 9.36
N SER A 68 5.02 7.41 10.50
CA SER A 68 5.71 6.12 10.55
C SER A 68 4.80 5.06 11.17
N TYR A 69 4.95 3.84 10.71
CA TYR A 69 4.25 2.67 11.24
C TYR A 69 5.11 1.41 11.15
N GLU A 70 4.86 0.46 12.04
CA GLU A 70 5.51 -0.85 11.97
C GLU A 70 4.82 -1.69 10.89
N GLN A 71 5.54 -1.96 9.81
CA GLN A 71 5.10 -2.93 8.81
C GLN A 71 5.55 -4.33 9.24
N VAL A 72 4.59 -5.25 9.32
CA VAL A 72 4.84 -6.65 9.67
C VAL A 72 4.56 -7.52 8.46
N ASP A 73 5.60 -8.14 7.93
CA ASP A 73 5.53 -9.11 6.83
C ASP A 73 6.02 -10.48 7.34
N ALA A 74 5.09 -11.35 7.68
CA ALA A 74 5.36 -12.65 8.28
C ALA A 74 6.25 -12.53 9.54
N TRP A 75 7.55 -12.84 9.42
CA TRP A 75 8.55 -12.72 10.50
C TRP A 75 9.38 -11.43 10.43
N TYR A 76 9.25 -10.65 9.36
CA TYR A 76 9.99 -9.41 9.17
C TYR A 76 9.17 -8.22 9.68
N LYS A 77 9.81 -7.42 10.50
CA LYS A 77 9.25 -6.17 11.04
C LYS A 77 10.17 -5.02 10.65
N ALA A 78 9.60 -3.99 10.08
CA ALA A 78 10.33 -2.78 9.73
C ALA A 78 9.49 -1.54 10.06
N GLU A 79 10.14 -0.51 10.55
CA GLU A 79 9.54 0.80 10.62
C GLU A 79 9.53 1.41 9.22
N THR A 80 8.35 1.71 8.72
CA THR A 80 8.13 2.29 7.40
C THR A 80 7.59 3.70 7.57
N THR A 81 8.17 4.65 6.84
CA THR A 81 7.68 6.03 6.79
C THR A 81 6.92 6.23 5.49
N ASP A 82 5.72 6.79 5.59
CA ASP A 82 4.90 7.21 4.46
C ASP A 82 4.49 8.67 4.66
N ALA A 83 3.82 9.25 3.67
CA ALA A 83 3.37 10.63 3.72
C ALA A 83 1.95 10.77 3.17
N ALA A 84 1.26 11.82 3.58
CA ALA A 84 -0.01 12.22 3.01
C ALA A 84 -0.04 13.73 2.81
N TRP A 85 -0.73 14.18 1.77
CA TRP A 85 -1.15 15.57 1.63
C TRP A 85 -2.51 15.74 2.29
N VAL A 86 -2.55 16.55 3.34
CA VAL A 86 -3.74 16.73 4.18
C VAL A 86 -4.17 18.19 4.17
N TYR A 87 -5.46 18.39 4.03
CA TYR A 87 -6.07 19.72 4.09
C TYR A 87 -7.52 19.63 4.57
N LYS A 88 -8.08 20.76 4.93
CA LYS A 88 -9.48 20.87 5.37
C LYS A 88 -10.31 21.52 4.26
N ASP A 89 -11.37 20.83 3.85
CA ASP A 89 -12.36 21.40 2.92
C ASP A 89 -13.69 21.58 3.67
N GLY A 90 -13.95 22.83 4.05
CA GLY A 90 -15.06 23.13 4.95
C GLY A 90 -14.92 22.43 6.30
N ASN A 91 -15.75 21.41 6.52
CA ASN A 91 -15.78 20.63 7.77
C ASN A 91 -15.12 19.24 7.62
N GLU A 92 -14.74 18.88 6.41
CA GLU A 92 -14.16 17.56 6.09
C GLU A 92 -12.64 17.65 6.00
N VAL A 93 -11.94 16.66 6.54
CA VAL A 93 -10.49 16.51 6.39
C VAL A 93 -10.24 15.53 5.26
N ILE A 94 -9.49 15.99 4.26
CA ILE A 94 -9.11 15.19 3.09
C ILE A 94 -7.64 14.87 3.19
N ALA A 95 -7.31 13.59 3.00
CA ALA A 95 -5.94 13.11 2.97
C ALA A 95 -5.67 12.35 1.67
N LEU A 96 -4.70 12.85 0.87
CA LEU A 96 -4.33 12.31 -0.42
C LEU A 96 -2.96 11.62 -0.36
N SER A 97 -2.84 10.52 -1.07
CA SER A 97 -1.53 9.86 -1.27
C SER A 97 -0.64 10.71 -2.17
N PRO A 98 0.64 10.92 -1.82
CA PRO A 98 1.57 11.66 -2.67
C PRO A 98 2.06 10.87 -3.88
N VAL A 99 1.57 9.65 -4.10
CA VAL A 99 2.08 8.74 -5.13
C VAL A 99 1.37 9.01 -6.46
N CYS A 100 2.14 9.47 -7.44
CA CYS A 100 1.67 9.75 -8.80
C CYS A 100 1.18 8.48 -9.52
N LYS A 101 0.00 8.54 -10.11
CA LYS A 101 -0.61 7.42 -10.86
C LYS A 101 -0.01 7.16 -12.25
N HIS A 102 1.04 7.87 -12.61
CA HIS A 102 1.79 7.56 -13.83
C HIS A 102 2.82 6.44 -13.58
N LEU A 103 3.87 6.74 -12.80
CA LEU A 103 4.95 5.80 -12.51
C LEU A 103 5.42 5.87 -11.03
N GLY A 104 4.56 6.27 -10.11
CA GLY A 104 4.85 6.22 -8.69
C GLY A 104 5.74 7.33 -8.11
N CYS A 105 6.09 8.36 -8.89
CA CYS A 105 6.85 9.50 -8.38
C CYS A 105 6.04 10.29 -7.34
N THR A 106 6.72 10.99 -6.43
CA THR A 106 6.06 11.86 -5.45
C THR A 106 5.55 13.14 -6.10
N VAL A 107 4.29 13.50 -5.85
CA VAL A 107 3.71 14.78 -6.23
C VAL A 107 3.89 15.80 -5.12
N ASN A 108 4.04 17.08 -5.49
CA ASN A 108 4.13 18.18 -4.55
C ASN A 108 3.01 19.21 -4.82
N TRP A 109 2.44 19.74 -3.73
CA TRP A 109 1.49 20.84 -3.81
C TRP A 109 2.23 22.10 -4.26
N ALA A 110 1.62 22.89 -5.15
CA ALA A 110 2.20 24.11 -5.71
C ALA A 110 3.65 23.90 -6.25
N GLY A 111 3.95 22.71 -6.72
CA GLY A 111 5.29 22.36 -7.22
C GLY A 111 5.63 22.97 -8.58
N ASP A 112 4.67 23.57 -9.25
CA ASP A 112 4.83 24.31 -10.50
C ASP A 112 4.32 25.74 -10.30
N SER A 113 5.17 26.73 -10.52
CA SER A 113 4.82 28.16 -10.39
C SER A 113 3.77 28.62 -11.37
N ALA A 114 3.60 27.94 -12.50
CA ALA A 114 2.55 28.22 -13.49
C ALA A 114 1.16 27.73 -13.03
N HIS A 115 1.12 26.79 -12.08
CA HIS A 115 -0.10 26.16 -11.56
C HIS A 115 -0.01 26.01 -10.03
N PRO A 116 -0.08 27.13 -9.28
CA PRO A 116 0.16 27.13 -7.83
C PRO A 116 -0.93 26.40 -7.02
N ASP A 117 -2.12 26.21 -7.61
CA ASP A 117 -3.26 25.55 -6.97
C ASP A 117 -3.41 24.08 -7.38
N GLN A 118 -2.35 23.46 -7.83
CA GLN A 118 -2.34 22.06 -8.28
C GLN A 118 -1.21 21.26 -7.64
N PHE A 119 -1.42 19.95 -7.55
CA PHE A 119 -0.33 19.02 -7.32
C PHE A 119 0.45 18.82 -8.61
N PHE A 120 1.75 18.81 -8.50
CA PHE A 120 2.68 18.64 -9.61
C PHE A 120 3.63 17.49 -9.39
N CYS A 121 3.79 16.66 -10.42
CA CYS A 121 4.76 15.57 -10.48
C CYS A 121 5.91 15.98 -11.41
N ALA A 122 7.07 16.27 -10.85
CA ALA A 122 8.23 16.75 -11.61
C ALA A 122 8.82 15.73 -12.59
N CYS A 123 8.53 14.43 -12.43
CA CYS A 123 9.10 13.39 -13.28
C CYS A 123 8.67 13.52 -14.76
N HIS A 124 7.38 13.75 -15.01
CA HIS A 124 6.83 13.84 -16.37
C HIS A 124 5.72 14.91 -16.47
N ALA A 125 5.80 15.95 -15.66
CA ALA A 125 4.83 17.05 -15.64
C ALA A 125 3.36 16.59 -15.42
N GLY A 126 3.16 15.53 -14.64
CA GLY A 126 1.82 15.10 -14.23
C GLY A 126 1.18 16.12 -13.31
N ARG A 127 -0.08 16.44 -13.51
CA ARG A 127 -0.81 17.42 -12.69
C ARG A 127 -2.11 16.85 -12.16
N TYR A 128 -2.47 17.33 -10.95
CA TYR A 128 -3.72 16.98 -10.30
C TYR A 128 -4.32 18.23 -9.67
N GLU A 129 -5.61 18.30 -9.70
CA GLU A 129 -6.36 19.33 -8.98
C GLU A 129 -6.19 19.14 -7.46
N LYS A 130 -6.60 20.13 -6.66
CA LYS A 130 -6.57 20.07 -5.20
C LYS A 130 -7.29 18.82 -4.65
N THR A 131 -8.36 18.39 -5.30
CA THR A 131 -9.11 17.16 -4.97
C THR A 131 -8.37 15.87 -5.27
N GLY A 132 -7.19 15.94 -5.90
CA GLY A 132 -6.41 14.78 -6.35
C GLY A 132 -6.86 14.20 -7.69
N VAL A 133 -7.86 14.79 -8.35
CA VAL A 133 -8.27 14.36 -9.70
C VAL A 133 -7.22 14.79 -10.71
N ASN A 134 -6.84 13.87 -11.60
CA ASN A 134 -5.82 14.15 -12.61
C ASN A 134 -6.32 15.14 -13.68
N VAL A 135 -5.47 16.07 -14.04
CA VAL A 135 -5.77 17.06 -15.08
C VAL A 135 -5.69 16.39 -16.45
N ALA A 136 -6.74 16.56 -17.27
CA ALA A 136 -6.80 15.99 -18.61
C ALA A 136 -5.63 16.47 -19.48
N GLY A 137 -5.09 15.57 -20.32
CA GLY A 137 -3.95 15.87 -21.19
C GLY A 137 -2.59 15.83 -20.48
N THR A 138 -2.55 15.41 -19.21
CA THR A 138 -1.30 15.12 -18.49
C THR A 138 -1.07 13.61 -18.36
N PRO A 139 0.18 13.15 -18.11
CA PRO A 139 0.52 11.73 -18.13
C PRO A 139 -0.24 10.80 -17.17
N PRO A 140 -0.67 11.23 -15.95
CA PRO A 140 -1.42 10.36 -15.07
C PRO A 140 -2.78 9.93 -15.66
N LEU A 141 -3.07 8.63 -15.59
CA LEU A 141 -4.31 8.06 -16.11
C LEU A 141 -5.43 7.93 -15.07
N GLY A 142 -5.18 8.33 -13.84
CA GLY A 142 -6.15 8.27 -12.76
C GLY A 142 -5.82 9.23 -11.62
N PRO A 143 -6.76 9.44 -10.70
CA PRO A 143 -6.62 10.35 -9.58
C PRO A 143 -5.68 9.78 -8.50
N LEU A 144 -5.18 10.65 -7.62
CA LEU A 144 -4.45 10.24 -6.42
C LEU A 144 -5.38 9.46 -5.48
N ASP A 145 -4.88 8.40 -4.85
CA ASP A 145 -5.65 7.70 -3.82
C ASP A 145 -5.92 8.61 -2.62
N GLN A 146 -7.00 8.32 -1.92
CA GLN A 146 -7.32 8.93 -0.63
C GLN A 146 -6.98 7.96 0.51
N TYR A 147 -6.70 8.52 1.68
CA TYR A 147 -6.64 7.78 2.94
C TYR A 147 -7.97 7.90 3.68
N GLU A 148 -8.37 6.85 4.36
CA GLU A 148 -9.38 6.94 5.40
C GLU A 148 -8.88 7.86 6.50
N VAL A 149 -9.75 8.78 6.94
CA VAL A 149 -9.43 9.77 7.96
C VAL A 149 -10.27 9.50 9.21
N SER A 150 -9.63 9.56 10.35
CA SER A 150 -10.29 9.55 11.66
C SER A 150 -9.60 10.55 12.58
N GLU A 151 -10.28 10.94 13.65
CA GLU A 151 -9.74 11.81 14.68
C GLU A 151 -9.79 11.11 16.03
N LYS A 152 -8.69 11.22 16.77
CA LYS A 152 -8.61 10.74 18.16
C LYS A 152 -7.84 11.75 19.00
N ASP A 153 -8.47 12.21 20.07
CA ASP A 153 -7.91 13.19 21.03
C ASP A 153 -7.41 14.48 20.36
N GLY A 154 -8.08 14.93 19.25
CA GLY A 154 -7.69 16.10 18.47
C GLY A 154 -6.56 15.85 17.46
N TYR A 155 -6.08 14.64 17.35
CA TYR A 155 -5.02 14.26 16.40
C TYR A 155 -5.59 13.51 15.19
N LEU A 156 -4.99 13.77 14.04
CA LEU A 156 -5.29 13.10 12.79
C LEU A 156 -4.77 11.67 12.82
N MET A 157 -5.64 10.76 12.45
CA MET A 157 -5.30 9.35 12.20
C MET A 157 -5.61 9.01 10.74
N LEU A 158 -4.70 8.30 10.09
CA LEU A 158 -4.83 7.82 8.72
C LEU A 158 -4.99 6.30 8.70
N GLY A 159 -6.01 5.84 7.98
CA GLY A 159 -6.30 4.44 7.77
C GLY A 159 -5.83 3.95 6.39
N LYS A 160 -6.60 3.04 5.79
CA LYS A 160 -6.30 2.44 4.49
C LYS A 160 -6.40 3.45 3.35
N LYS A 161 -5.63 3.19 2.28
CA LYS A 161 -5.79 3.88 1.00
C LYS A 161 -6.98 3.31 0.24
N PHE A 162 -7.76 4.18 -0.37
CA PHE A 162 -8.89 3.81 -1.23
C PHE A 162 -8.93 4.69 -2.49
N ALA A 163 -9.76 4.31 -3.44
CA ALA A 163 -9.92 5.08 -4.67
C ALA A 163 -10.52 6.46 -4.39
N ASN A 164 -10.03 7.48 -5.07
CA ASN A 164 -10.47 8.86 -4.88
C ASN A 164 -11.98 9.01 -5.12
N SER A 165 -12.68 9.55 -4.14
CA SER A 165 -14.14 9.73 -4.16
C SER A 165 -14.61 10.89 -5.05
N PHE A 166 -13.73 11.81 -5.43
CA PHE A 166 -14.03 12.94 -6.32
C PHE A 166 -13.92 12.59 -7.80
N ALA A 167 -13.26 11.48 -8.14
CA ALA A 167 -13.20 10.97 -9.51
C ALA A 167 -14.50 10.25 -9.86
N LYS A 168 -15.27 10.82 -10.77
CA LYS A 168 -16.47 10.22 -11.35
C LYS A 168 -16.18 9.61 -12.71
#